data_f8048e83985a04f44d222556d42fa250
#
_entry.id   f8048e83985a04f44d222556d42fa250
#
_cell.length_a   1.000
_cell.length_b   1.000
_cell.length_c   1.000
_cell.angle_alpha   90.00
_cell.angle_beta   90.00
_cell.angle_gamma   90.00
#
_symmetry.space_group_name_H-M   'P 1'
#
loop_
_entity.id
_entity.type
_entity.pdbx_description
1 polymer ?
#
loop_
_entity_poly.entity_id
_entity_poly.type
_entity_poly.pdbx_seq_one_letter_code
_entity_poly.pdbx_strand_id
1 'polypeptide(L)'
;MSVQIRPPRPGDGEGMARVWLSAGAYYADLDPVHFQLPAAEGLADSFEADIMARNSDADSYGLVAERAGEVAGWLTAHLEHPSPRASYQLIRELGWTRLMVDAVMVDRALWRQGIGTALLTAAESWGRDRGASVVRLSTFPGSPVSMPFYEQHTGYQRRSILFQKPLS
;
A
#
# COMPACT_ATOMS: atom_id res chain seq x y z
N MET A 1 6.82 13.47 18.88
CA MET A 1 7.67 12.27 18.64
C MET A 1 7.81 12.09 17.14
N SER A 2 9.05 11.90 16.66
CA SER A 2 9.35 11.71 15.23
C SER A 2 8.91 10.32 14.78
N VAL A 3 8.48 10.23 13.51
CA VAL A 3 8.22 8.96 12.84
C VAL A 3 9.49 8.57 12.07
N GLN A 4 9.91 7.32 12.21
CA GLN A 4 11.03 6.76 11.46
C GLN A 4 10.48 5.81 10.38
N ILE A 5 10.87 6.04 9.13
CA ILE A 5 10.58 5.13 8.02
C ILE A 5 11.76 4.18 7.87
N ARG A 6 11.51 2.89 7.87
CA ARG A 6 12.52 1.84 7.77
C ARG A 6 12.01 0.60 7.05
N PRO A 7 12.90 -0.27 6.55
CA PRO A 7 12.49 -1.61 6.12
C PRO A 7 11.83 -2.41 7.25
N PRO A 8 10.89 -3.30 6.92
CA PRO A 8 10.32 -4.22 7.90
C PRO A 8 11.37 -5.23 8.39
N ARG A 9 11.23 -5.68 9.60
CA ARG A 9 12.11 -6.66 10.24
C ARG A 9 11.30 -7.74 10.95
N PRO A 10 11.87 -8.91 11.24
CA PRO A 10 11.21 -9.93 12.05
C PRO A 10 10.67 -9.35 13.35
N GLY A 11 9.43 -9.67 13.70
CA GLY A 11 8.70 -9.14 14.85
C GLY A 11 7.77 -7.95 14.53
N ASP A 12 7.82 -7.37 13.33
CA ASP A 12 6.90 -6.29 12.93
C ASP A 12 5.49 -6.80 12.58
N GLY A 13 5.33 -8.09 12.31
CA GLY A 13 4.07 -8.70 11.86
C GLY A 13 2.89 -8.44 12.80
N GLU A 14 3.11 -8.49 14.12
CA GLU A 14 2.07 -8.16 15.11
C GLU A 14 1.60 -6.70 14.99
N GLY A 15 2.54 -5.77 14.87
CA GLY A 15 2.24 -4.36 14.68
C GLY A 15 1.56 -4.07 13.35
N MET A 16 1.98 -4.74 12.26
CA MET A 16 1.35 -4.63 10.95
C MET A 16 -0.09 -5.18 10.97
N ALA A 17 -0.31 -6.32 11.64
CA ALA A 17 -1.63 -6.91 11.82
C ALA A 17 -2.57 -5.96 12.59
N ARG A 18 -2.10 -5.35 13.67
CA ARG A 18 -2.85 -4.36 14.44
C ARG A 18 -3.29 -3.18 13.58
N VAL A 19 -2.38 -2.62 12.79
CA VAL A 19 -2.68 -1.51 11.86
C VAL A 19 -3.70 -1.95 10.80
N TRP A 20 -3.56 -3.16 10.26
CA TRP A 20 -4.51 -3.71 9.28
C TRP A 20 -5.91 -3.87 9.84
N LEU A 21 -6.05 -4.39 11.06
CA LEU A 21 -7.35 -4.54 11.74
C LEU A 21 -7.98 -3.17 12.04
N SER A 22 -7.18 -2.19 12.44
CA SER A 22 -7.63 -0.80 12.66
C SER A 22 -8.22 -0.17 11.39
N ALA A 23 -7.54 -0.34 10.25
CA ALA A 23 -8.03 0.12 8.95
C ALA A 23 -9.23 -0.71 8.46
N GLY A 24 -9.19 -2.04 8.64
CA GLY A 24 -10.26 -2.96 8.26
C GLY A 24 -11.58 -2.64 8.95
N ALA A 25 -11.54 -2.33 10.24
CA ALA A 25 -12.73 -1.89 10.98
C ALA A 25 -13.37 -0.63 10.38
N TYR A 26 -12.55 0.35 9.99
CA TYR A 26 -13.05 1.56 9.34
C TYR A 26 -13.73 1.25 7.99
N TYR A 27 -13.11 0.44 7.14
CA TYR A 27 -13.68 0.11 5.83
C TYR A 27 -14.92 -0.78 5.93
N ALA A 28 -14.96 -1.72 6.88
CA ALA A 28 -16.14 -2.55 7.15
C ALA A 28 -17.34 -1.71 7.65
N ASP A 29 -17.08 -0.66 8.44
CA ASP A 29 -18.11 0.30 8.85
C ASP A 29 -18.56 1.20 7.68
N LEU A 30 -17.64 1.58 6.80
CA LEU A 30 -17.91 2.47 5.66
C LEU A 30 -18.79 1.80 4.60
N ASP A 31 -18.48 0.56 4.24
CA ASP A 31 -19.22 -0.23 3.26
C ASP A 31 -19.20 -1.73 3.61
N PRO A 32 -20.13 -2.19 4.45
CA PRO A 32 -20.16 -3.58 4.92
C PRO A 32 -20.55 -4.60 3.83
N VAL A 33 -21.00 -4.13 2.66
CA VAL A 33 -21.28 -5.00 1.51
C VAL A 33 -20.01 -5.35 0.77
N HIS A 34 -19.07 -4.42 0.72
CA HIS A 34 -17.82 -4.58 -0.03
C HIS A 34 -16.65 -5.02 0.85
N PHE A 35 -16.59 -4.56 2.10
CA PHE A 35 -15.52 -4.85 3.05
C PHE A 35 -16.01 -5.69 4.23
N GLN A 36 -15.08 -6.44 4.78
CA GLN A 36 -15.30 -7.21 6.01
C GLN A 36 -14.17 -6.92 7.00
N LEU A 37 -14.43 -7.14 8.28
CA LEU A 37 -13.36 -7.14 9.28
C LEU A 37 -12.47 -8.37 9.05
N PRO A 38 -11.14 -8.20 8.87
CA PRO A 38 -10.24 -9.33 8.71
C PRO A 38 -10.22 -10.23 9.95
N ALA A 39 -10.00 -11.53 9.76
CA ALA A 39 -9.74 -12.45 10.86
C ALA A 39 -8.43 -12.07 11.57
N ALA A 40 -8.43 -12.02 12.89
CA ALA A 40 -7.25 -11.70 13.68
C ALA A 40 -6.33 -12.92 13.89
N GLU A 41 -6.90 -14.13 13.94
CA GLU A 41 -6.15 -15.36 14.14
C GLU A 41 -5.22 -15.64 12.96
N GLY A 42 -3.92 -15.86 13.23
CA GLY A 42 -2.89 -16.13 12.23
C GLY A 42 -2.47 -14.92 11.38
N LEU A 43 -3.08 -13.76 11.58
CA LEU A 43 -2.79 -12.58 10.77
C LEU A 43 -1.36 -12.06 10.97
N ALA A 44 -0.87 -12.04 12.19
CA ALA A 44 0.50 -11.63 12.50
C ALA A 44 1.53 -12.57 11.82
N ASP A 45 1.32 -13.87 11.87
CA ASP A 45 2.18 -14.88 11.22
C ASP A 45 2.16 -14.73 9.70
N SER A 46 1.01 -14.38 9.13
CA SER A 46 0.88 -14.08 7.70
C SER A 46 1.71 -12.87 7.30
N PHE A 47 1.73 -11.80 8.11
CA PHE A 47 2.58 -10.64 7.85
C PHE A 47 4.07 -10.96 8.04
N GLU A 48 4.45 -11.78 9.03
CA GLU A 48 5.83 -12.23 9.17
C GLU A 48 6.30 -13.02 7.93
N ALA A 49 5.48 -13.91 7.41
CA ALA A 49 5.79 -14.66 6.19
C ALA A 49 5.92 -13.73 4.97
N ASP A 50 5.06 -12.72 4.84
CA ASP A 50 5.13 -11.72 3.76
C ASP A 50 6.40 -10.86 3.86
N ILE A 51 6.81 -10.44 5.06
CA ILE A 51 8.08 -9.74 5.30
C ILE A 51 9.26 -10.57 4.79
N MET A 52 9.32 -11.85 5.15
CA MET A 52 10.40 -12.74 4.74
C MET A 52 10.42 -12.95 3.22
N ALA A 53 9.27 -13.15 2.60
CA ALA A 53 9.15 -13.32 1.15
C ALA A 53 9.61 -12.07 0.40
N ARG A 54 9.17 -10.88 0.82
CA ARG A 54 9.54 -9.60 0.18
C ARG A 54 11.02 -9.27 0.36
N ASN A 55 11.61 -9.58 1.51
CA ASN A 55 13.04 -9.35 1.76
C ASN A 55 13.95 -10.22 0.87
N SER A 56 13.44 -11.30 0.32
CA SER A 56 14.18 -12.19 -0.61
C SER A 56 13.93 -11.89 -2.09
N ASP A 57 13.04 -10.95 -2.42
CA ASP A 57 12.69 -10.57 -3.78
C ASP A 57 13.17 -9.14 -4.09
N ALA A 58 14.05 -9.01 -5.08
CA ALA A 58 14.67 -7.74 -5.47
C ALA A 58 13.65 -6.72 -6.04
N ASP A 59 12.54 -7.19 -6.59
CA ASP A 59 11.48 -6.36 -7.15
C ASP A 59 10.40 -6.01 -6.14
N SER A 60 10.43 -6.61 -4.96
CA SER A 60 9.49 -6.31 -3.86
C SER A 60 10.05 -5.30 -2.88
N TYR A 61 9.18 -4.49 -2.30
CA TYR A 61 9.54 -3.47 -1.34
C TYR A 61 8.55 -3.40 -0.19
N GLY A 62 9.07 -3.33 1.02
CA GLY A 62 8.29 -3.12 2.22
C GLY A 62 8.85 -1.97 3.06
N LEU A 63 7.97 -1.21 3.70
CA LEU A 63 8.29 -0.14 4.64
C LEU A 63 7.42 -0.22 5.87
N VAL A 64 8.01 0.12 7.01
CA VAL A 64 7.32 0.34 8.28
C VAL A 64 7.59 1.77 8.73
N ALA A 65 6.54 2.44 9.15
CA ALA A 65 6.61 3.69 9.89
C ALA A 65 6.58 3.36 11.38
N GLU A 66 7.71 3.56 12.06
CA GLU A 66 7.84 3.33 13.50
C GLU A 66 7.68 4.65 14.27
N ARG A 67 6.90 4.62 15.34
CA ARG A 67 6.73 5.74 16.26
C ARG A 67 6.75 5.22 17.70
N ALA A 68 7.64 5.76 18.51
CA ALA A 68 7.82 5.32 19.92
C ALA A 68 8.06 3.81 20.09
N GLY A 69 8.74 3.16 19.14
CA GLY A 69 9.01 1.73 19.16
C GLY A 69 7.89 0.84 18.65
N GLU A 70 6.76 1.42 18.21
CA GLU A 70 5.62 0.68 17.69
C GLU A 70 5.40 0.93 16.20
N VAL A 71 4.82 -0.05 15.48
CA VAL A 71 4.39 0.11 14.09
C VAL A 71 3.18 1.05 14.05
N ALA A 72 3.36 2.23 13.47
CA ALA A 72 2.35 3.25 13.27
C ALA A 72 1.67 3.16 11.91
N GLY A 73 2.32 2.52 10.95
CA GLY A 73 1.84 2.30 9.59
C GLY A 73 2.85 1.48 8.80
N TRP A 74 2.45 1.05 7.60
CA TRP A 74 3.30 0.28 6.71
C TRP A 74 2.86 0.44 5.25
N LEU A 75 3.77 0.10 4.35
CA LEU A 75 3.54 0.10 2.92
C LEU A 75 4.18 -1.14 2.31
N THR A 76 3.51 -1.74 1.32
CA THR A 76 4.07 -2.77 0.45
C THR A 76 3.93 -2.35 -1.01
N ALA A 77 4.94 -2.66 -1.80
CA ALA A 77 5.00 -2.33 -3.22
C ALA A 77 5.86 -3.36 -3.96
N HIS A 78 5.74 -3.37 -5.29
CA HIS A 78 6.62 -4.14 -6.17
C HIS A 78 6.82 -3.43 -7.51
N LEU A 79 7.87 -3.83 -8.22
CA LEU A 79 8.13 -3.37 -9.58
C LEU A 79 7.47 -4.31 -10.60
N GLU A 80 6.75 -3.73 -11.54
CA GLU A 80 6.37 -4.40 -12.77
C GLU A 80 7.27 -3.91 -13.91
N HIS A 81 7.97 -4.85 -14.55
CA HIS A 81 8.85 -4.57 -15.68
C HIS A 81 8.07 -4.41 -16.99
N PRO A 82 8.70 -3.81 -18.03
CA PRO A 82 8.07 -3.69 -19.34
C PRO A 82 7.58 -5.03 -19.87
N SER A 83 6.34 -5.03 -20.39
CA SER A 83 5.82 -6.22 -21.07
C SER A 83 6.60 -6.48 -22.37
N PRO A 84 7.02 -7.73 -22.63
CA PRO A 84 7.68 -8.07 -23.90
C PRO A 84 6.82 -7.77 -25.15
N ARG A 85 5.51 -7.63 -24.95
CA ARG A 85 4.53 -7.32 -26.03
C ARG A 85 3.95 -5.93 -25.92
N ALA A 86 4.62 -5.01 -25.22
CA ALA A 86 4.14 -3.64 -24.99
C ALA A 86 3.83 -2.88 -26.29
N SER A 87 4.61 -3.12 -27.35
CA SER A 87 4.39 -2.48 -28.67
C SER A 87 3.06 -2.85 -29.34
N TYR A 88 2.41 -3.93 -28.90
CA TYR A 88 1.10 -4.37 -29.40
C TYR A 88 -0.05 -3.96 -28.48
N GLN A 89 0.23 -3.21 -27.42
CA GLN A 89 -0.77 -2.82 -26.43
C GLN A 89 -1.24 -1.38 -26.65
N LEU A 90 -2.49 -1.12 -26.26
CA LEU A 90 -3.06 0.24 -26.29
C LEU A 90 -2.53 1.12 -25.17
N ILE A 91 -2.14 0.51 -24.04
CA ILE A 91 -1.65 1.23 -22.86
C ILE A 91 -0.15 1.39 -22.98
N ARG A 92 0.30 2.63 -23.24
CA ARG A 92 1.72 2.99 -23.40
C ARG A 92 2.60 2.58 -22.20
N GLU A 93 2.06 2.72 -21.01
CA GLU A 93 2.79 2.48 -19.75
C GLU A 93 3.17 0.99 -19.55
N LEU A 94 2.60 0.07 -20.32
CA LEU A 94 3.05 -1.34 -20.33
C LEU A 94 4.47 -1.53 -20.90
N GLY A 95 4.99 -0.52 -21.57
CA GLY A 95 6.39 -0.45 -22.01
C GLY A 95 7.34 0.15 -21.00
N TRP A 96 6.87 0.50 -19.80
CA TRP A 96 7.65 1.14 -18.75
C TRP A 96 7.82 0.22 -17.54
N THR A 97 8.88 0.44 -16.78
CA THR A 97 8.96 -0.08 -15.40
C THR A 97 8.00 0.75 -14.55
N ARG A 98 7.14 0.08 -13.80
CA ARG A 98 6.10 0.68 -12.97
C ARG A 98 6.29 0.27 -11.51
N LEU A 99 6.14 1.20 -10.59
CA LEU A 99 6.01 0.90 -9.18
C LEU A 99 4.53 0.66 -8.87
N MET A 100 4.21 -0.53 -8.42
CA MET A 100 2.87 -0.90 -7.97
C MET A 100 2.84 -0.84 -6.44
N VAL A 101 2.05 0.07 -5.87
CA VAL A 101 1.82 0.11 -4.42
C VAL A 101 0.65 -0.82 -4.12
N ASP A 102 0.94 -1.93 -3.43
CA ASP A 102 -0.05 -2.95 -3.11
C ASP A 102 -0.96 -2.50 -1.96
N ALA A 103 -0.35 -1.92 -0.93
CA ALA A 103 -1.06 -1.39 0.22
C ALA A 103 -0.27 -0.26 0.89
N VAL A 104 -0.98 0.72 1.41
CA VAL A 104 -0.48 1.74 2.34
C VAL A 104 -1.48 1.82 3.49
N MET A 105 -1.02 1.51 4.69
CA MET A 105 -1.86 1.46 5.88
C MET A 105 -1.26 2.29 7.00
N VAL A 106 -2.10 3.03 7.67
CA VAL A 106 -1.73 3.83 8.85
C VAL A 106 -2.77 3.57 9.93
N ASP A 107 -2.31 3.39 11.18
CA ASP A 107 -3.20 3.25 12.32
C ASP A 107 -4.19 4.44 12.35
N ARG A 108 -5.48 4.13 12.48
CA ARG A 108 -6.56 5.13 12.45
C ARG A 108 -6.35 6.26 13.44
N ALA A 109 -5.83 5.96 14.63
CA ALA A 109 -5.53 6.95 15.67
C ALA A 109 -4.43 7.95 15.26
N LEU A 110 -3.65 7.63 14.23
CA LEU A 110 -2.50 8.42 13.76
C LEU A 110 -2.72 9.04 12.37
N TRP A 111 -3.94 9.00 11.86
CA TRP A 111 -4.26 9.62 10.56
C TRP A 111 -4.03 11.15 10.58
N ARG A 112 -3.77 11.69 9.38
CA ARG A 112 -3.51 13.14 9.15
C ARG A 112 -2.27 13.68 9.86
N GLN A 113 -1.33 12.81 10.22
CA GLN A 113 -0.04 13.16 10.83
C GLN A 113 1.15 13.00 9.85
N GLY A 114 0.88 12.89 8.53
CA GLY A 114 1.91 12.81 7.50
C GLY A 114 2.55 11.43 7.30
N ILE A 115 2.16 10.41 8.08
CA ILE A 115 2.77 9.07 8.02
C ILE A 115 2.57 8.43 6.63
N GLY A 116 1.36 8.46 6.10
CA GLY A 116 1.08 7.91 4.77
C GLY A 116 1.86 8.60 3.66
N THR A 117 2.00 9.93 3.73
CA THR A 117 2.82 10.71 2.80
C THR A 117 4.28 10.32 2.88
N ALA A 118 4.83 10.16 4.09
CA ALA A 118 6.23 9.74 4.27
C ALA A 118 6.49 8.34 3.70
N LEU A 119 5.58 7.38 3.92
CA LEU A 119 5.66 6.04 3.35
C LEU A 119 5.64 6.07 1.82
N LEU A 120 4.70 6.81 1.21
CA LEU A 120 4.62 6.94 -0.25
C LEU A 120 5.87 7.61 -0.84
N THR A 121 6.34 8.71 -0.25
CA THR A 121 7.54 9.42 -0.71
C THR A 121 8.76 8.50 -0.71
N ALA A 122 8.93 7.67 0.33
CA ALA A 122 10.02 6.72 0.40
C ALA A 122 9.89 5.62 -0.66
N ALA A 123 8.70 5.10 -0.90
CA ALA A 123 8.45 4.10 -1.94
C ALA A 123 8.68 4.67 -3.36
N GLU A 124 8.24 5.91 -3.62
CA GLU A 124 8.46 6.61 -4.88
C GLU A 124 9.94 6.83 -5.16
N SER A 125 10.72 7.20 -4.13
CA SER A 125 12.18 7.32 -4.26
C SER A 125 12.82 5.99 -4.62
N TRP A 126 12.46 4.92 -3.89
CA TRP A 126 12.95 3.58 -4.16
C TRP A 126 12.63 3.10 -5.59
N GLY A 127 11.40 3.34 -6.05
CA GLY A 127 10.98 2.99 -7.41
C GLY A 127 11.74 3.78 -8.47
N ARG A 128 11.91 5.08 -8.27
CA ARG A 128 12.66 5.97 -9.19
C ARG A 128 14.11 5.53 -9.32
N ASP A 129 14.78 5.19 -8.22
CA ASP A 129 16.15 4.71 -8.19
C ASP A 129 16.33 3.38 -8.95
N ARG A 130 15.22 2.65 -9.19
CA ARG A 130 15.16 1.39 -9.95
C ARG A 130 14.54 1.54 -11.34
N GLY A 131 14.40 2.76 -11.82
CA GLY A 131 13.96 3.07 -13.17
C GLY A 131 12.43 3.05 -13.37
N ALA A 132 11.65 3.03 -12.29
CA ALA A 132 10.21 3.20 -12.43
C ALA A 132 9.88 4.60 -12.94
N SER A 133 9.07 4.65 -14.00
CA SER A 133 8.63 5.89 -14.65
C SER A 133 7.26 6.36 -14.16
N VAL A 134 6.53 5.49 -13.48
CA VAL A 134 5.19 5.79 -12.95
C VAL A 134 4.91 4.94 -11.71
N VAL A 135 4.14 5.52 -10.80
CA VAL A 135 3.60 4.83 -9.62
C VAL A 135 2.11 4.58 -9.84
N ARG A 136 1.64 3.40 -9.48
CA ARG A 136 0.23 3.02 -9.52
C ARG A 136 -0.23 2.47 -8.18
N LEU A 137 -1.44 2.81 -7.83
CA LEU A 137 -2.17 2.23 -6.71
C LEU A 137 -3.66 2.23 -7.02
N SER A 138 -4.42 1.49 -6.24
CA SER A 138 -5.88 1.54 -6.27
C SER A 138 -6.43 1.85 -4.89
N THR A 139 -7.59 2.48 -4.84
CA THR A 139 -8.31 2.75 -3.60
C THR A 139 -9.82 2.70 -3.83
N PHE A 140 -10.57 2.55 -2.75
CA PHE A 140 -12.02 2.56 -2.79
C PHE A 140 -12.55 3.97 -3.05
N PRO A 141 -13.31 4.19 -4.13
CA PRO A 141 -13.75 5.52 -4.55
C PRO A 141 -14.73 6.19 -3.59
N GLY A 142 -15.42 5.41 -2.77
CA GLY A 142 -16.32 5.91 -1.73
C GLY A 142 -15.63 6.35 -0.44
N SER A 143 -14.28 6.22 -0.34
CA SER A 143 -13.55 6.60 0.87
C SER A 143 -13.39 8.12 0.99
N PRO A 144 -13.99 8.77 2.01
CA PRO A 144 -13.83 10.20 2.25
C PRO A 144 -12.44 10.57 2.77
N VAL A 145 -11.62 9.57 3.09
CA VAL A 145 -10.24 9.76 3.59
C VAL A 145 -9.22 9.50 2.48
N SER A 146 -9.32 8.35 1.79
CA SER A 146 -8.32 7.93 0.81
C SER A 146 -8.36 8.79 -0.45
N MET A 147 -9.54 9.14 -0.95
CA MET A 147 -9.65 9.92 -2.18
C MET A 147 -9.01 11.31 -2.06
N PRO A 148 -9.33 12.14 -1.05
CA PRO A 148 -8.65 13.43 -0.87
C PRO A 148 -7.16 13.27 -0.56
N PHE A 149 -6.75 12.21 0.14
CA PHE A 149 -5.36 11.94 0.43
C PHE A 149 -4.55 11.78 -0.86
N TYR A 150 -5.00 10.94 -1.78
CA TYR A 150 -4.27 10.73 -3.03
C TYR A 150 -4.34 11.94 -3.96
N GLU A 151 -5.49 12.56 -4.14
CA GLU A 151 -5.67 13.62 -5.14
C GLU A 151 -5.15 14.98 -4.68
N GLN A 152 -5.40 15.34 -3.41
CA GLN A 152 -5.13 16.69 -2.90
C GLN A 152 -3.79 16.79 -2.18
N HIS A 153 -3.38 15.73 -1.48
CA HIS A 153 -2.18 15.80 -0.63
C HIS A 153 -0.95 15.13 -1.25
N THR A 154 -1.12 14.17 -2.15
CA THR A 154 0.02 13.44 -2.75
C THR A 154 0.14 13.62 -4.26
N GLY A 155 -0.79 14.31 -4.91
CA GLY A 155 -0.71 14.66 -6.33
C GLY A 155 -1.00 13.51 -7.31
N TYR A 156 -1.59 12.41 -6.84
CA TYR A 156 -2.02 11.32 -7.71
C TYR A 156 -3.23 11.71 -8.56
N GLN A 157 -3.30 11.19 -9.77
CA GLN A 157 -4.41 11.43 -10.69
C GLN A 157 -5.18 10.13 -10.94
N ARG A 158 -6.50 10.23 -11.07
CA ARG A 158 -7.35 9.10 -11.48
C ARG A 158 -7.00 8.66 -12.89
N ARG A 159 -6.79 7.36 -13.10
CA ARG A 159 -6.41 6.80 -14.40
C ARG A 159 -7.35 5.72 -14.91
N SER A 160 -8.02 5.00 -14.01
CA SER A 160 -8.93 3.91 -14.37
C SER A 160 -10.09 3.83 -13.40
N ILE A 161 -11.18 3.23 -13.84
CA ILE A 161 -12.36 2.91 -13.04
C ILE A 161 -12.58 1.40 -13.14
N LEU A 162 -12.73 0.74 -12.00
CA LEU A 162 -13.11 -0.66 -11.92
C LEU A 162 -14.63 -0.77 -11.84
N PHE A 163 -15.22 -1.56 -12.74
CA PHE A 163 -16.63 -1.93 -12.69
C PHE A 163 -16.76 -3.36 -12.18
N GLN A 164 -17.72 -3.60 -11.30
CA GLN A 164 -18.03 -4.92 -10.76
C GLN A 164 -19.53 -5.21 -10.88
N LYS A 165 -19.86 -6.45 -11.21
CA LYS A 165 -21.23 -6.95 -11.24
C LYS A 165 -21.27 -8.34 -10.63
N PRO A 166 -22.10 -8.60 -9.62
CA PRO A 166 -22.35 -9.97 -9.13
C PRO A 166 -22.93 -10.83 -10.26
N LEU A 167 -22.42 -12.06 -10.39
CA LEU A 167 -23.01 -13.07 -11.25
C LEU A 167 -23.83 -14.00 -10.36
N SER A 168 -25.13 -13.83 -10.41
CA SER A 168 -26.11 -14.69 -9.70
C SER A 168 -26.36 -15.99 -10.46
#